data_ea3637fad9f8c3f1c5ccfd8577f4ebe6
#
_entry.id   ea3637fad9f8c3f1c5ccfd8577f4ebe6
#
_cell.length_a   1.000
_cell.length_b   1.000
_cell.length_c   1.000
_cell.angle_alpha   90.00
_cell.angle_beta   90.00
_cell.angle_gamma   90.00
#
_symmetry.space_group_name_H-M   'P 1'
#
loop_
_entity.id
_entity.type
_entity.pdbx_description
1 polymer ?
#
loop_
_entity_poly.entity_id
_entity_poly.type
_entity_poly.pdbx_seq_one_letter_code
_entity_poly.pdbx_strand_id
1 'polypeptide(L)'
;MRLCPKHKPGAYAAVMALVAVAALLLLPKPELLDAYTYSDRIYDRNGQLLHLGLSLDDKYRIRVPLQEIPPAARKALLLYEDRWFYEHPGVNPASMLRAVWQMLTGGRRQGASTLTMQVARIVYHIDSSSVSGKLLQIVRALQLEIFYSKDEILEAYFNLAPYGGNIEGIAAAAQVWFNTPVSRLNLPQILTLTVIPQNPVKRSPATPAGLKNAEAAAARLKELWREKHPVSADDDLNLPLSSGRFLPHEAPHAVRRLRETARGKIAATLDENLQKQTEAILSKYVKDNAGRGIFNAAAILVDYKTAE
;
A
#
# COMPACT_ATOMS: atom_id res chain seq x y z
N MET A 1 4.07 -20.71 -65.26
CA MET A 1 4.30 -19.51 -64.47
C MET A 1 3.56 -19.70 -63.14
N ARG A 2 4.24 -20.16 -62.08
CA ARG A 2 3.63 -20.41 -60.77
C ARG A 2 3.70 -19.12 -59.98
N LEU A 3 2.53 -18.53 -59.72
CA LEU A 3 2.40 -17.40 -58.81
C LEU A 3 2.68 -17.89 -57.37
N CYS A 4 3.84 -17.53 -56.88
CA CYS A 4 4.19 -17.73 -55.48
C CYS A 4 3.30 -16.76 -54.62
N PRO A 5 2.48 -17.20 -53.67
CA PRO A 5 1.70 -16.29 -52.86
C PRO A 5 2.65 -15.45 -52.01
N LYS A 6 2.64 -14.13 -52.22
CA LYS A 6 3.36 -13.17 -51.36
C LYS A 6 2.78 -13.28 -49.95
N HIS A 7 3.43 -14.06 -49.10
CA HIS A 7 3.09 -14.10 -47.67
C HIS A 7 3.21 -12.68 -47.11
N LYS A 8 2.11 -12.16 -46.61
CA LYS A 8 2.07 -10.86 -45.91
C LYS A 8 2.40 -11.12 -44.43
N PRO A 9 3.66 -10.96 -43.99
CA PRO A 9 4.04 -11.30 -42.62
C PRO A 9 3.25 -10.54 -41.55
N GLY A 10 2.76 -9.34 -41.89
CA GLY A 10 1.89 -8.55 -40.98
C GLY A 10 0.52 -9.19 -40.73
N ALA A 11 -0.06 -9.91 -41.70
CA ALA A 11 -1.35 -10.57 -41.50
C ALA A 11 -1.25 -11.74 -40.50
N TYR A 12 -0.17 -12.52 -40.55
CA TYR A 12 0.06 -13.59 -39.58
C TYR A 12 0.34 -13.05 -38.17
N ALA A 13 1.09 -11.95 -38.05
CA ALA A 13 1.33 -11.30 -36.78
C ALA A 13 0.02 -10.77 -36.14
N ALA A 14 -0.88 -10.17 -36.95
CA ALA A 14 -2.17 -9.70 -36.49
C ALA A 14 -3.09 -10.86 -36.02
N VAL A 15 -3.14 -11.96 -36.78
CA VAL A 15 -3.90 -13.16 -36.40
C VAL A 15 -3.35 -13.77 -35.10
N MET A 16 -2.02 -13.89 -34.96
CA MET A 16 -1.41 -14.41 -33.72
C MET A 16 -1.71 -13.50 -32.51
N ALA A 17 -1.69 -12.18 -32.70
CA ALA A 17 -2.05 -11.24 -31.65
C ALA A 17 -3.53 -11.38 -31.24
N LEU A 18 -4.43 -11.52 -32.21
CA LEU A 18 -5.87 -11.76 -31.93
C LEU A 18 -6.11 -13.07 -31.18
N VAL A 19 -5.43 -14.15 -31.59
CA VAL A 19 -5.51 -15.45 -30.89
C VAL A 19 -4.97 -15.34 -29.48
N ALA A 20 -3.87 -14.61 -29.27
CA ALA A 20 -3.31 -14.38 -27.93
C ALA A 20 -4.26 -13.57 -27.03
N VAL A 21 -4.88 -12.51 -27.57
CA VAL A 21 -5.90 -11.73 -26.83
C VAL A 21 -7.11 -12.59 -26.52
N ALA A 22 -7.62 -13.36 -27.50
CA ALA A 22 -8.74 -14.27 -27.28
C ALA A 22 -8.43 -15.33 -26.19
N ALA A 23 -7.21 -15.89 -26.19
CA ALA A 23 -6.77 -16.81 -25.15
C ALA A 23 -6.72 -16.15 -23.76
N LEU A 24 -6.28 -14.87 -23.67
CA LEU A 24 -6.28 -14.12 -22.41
C LEU A 24 -7.70 -13.83 -21.92
N LEU A 25 -8.65 -13.55 -22.82
CA LEU A 25 -10.06 -13.33 -22.50
C LEU A 25 -10.78 -14.61 -22.01
N LEU A 26 -10.31 -15.79 -22.43
CA LEU A 26 -10.84 -17.06 -21.95
C LEU A 26 -10.36 -17.41 -20.51
N LEU A 27 -9.32 -16.74 -20.02
CA LEU A 27 -8.91 -16.90 -18.63
C LEU A 27 -9.91 -16.15 -17.71
N PRO A 28 -10.24 -16.71 -16.53
CA PRO A 28 -11.13 -16.06 -15.59
C PRO A 28 -10.61 -14.68 -15.22
N LYS A 29 -11.52 -13.70 -15.17
CA LYS A 29 -11.20 -12.34 -14.69
C LYS A 29 -10.75 -12.43 -13.23
N PRO A 30 -9.55 -11.94 -12.88
CA PRO A 30 -9.12 -11.92 -11.49
C PRO A 30 -9.87 -10.85 -10.70
N GLU A 31 -10.18 -11.13 -9.46
CA GLU A 31 -10.67 -10.11 -8.52
C GLU A 31 -9.46 -9.35 -7.98
N LEU A 32 -9.41 -8.03 -8.15
CA LEU A 32 -8.28 -7.23 -7.67
C LEU A 32 -8.36 -6.98 -6.15
N LEU A 33 -9.34 -6.20 -5.73
CA LEU A 33 -9.44 -5.73 -4.34
C LEU A 33 -10.50 -6.48 -3.52
N ASP A 34 -11.51 -7.04 -4.18
CA ASP A 34 -12.63 -7.69 -3.52
C ASP A 34 -12.31 -9.12 -3.04
N ALA A 35 -11.23 -9.73 -3.56
CA ALA A 35 -10.68 -10.99 -3.08
C ALA A 35 -9.98 -10.89 -1.71
N TYR A 36 -9.69 -9.67 -1.25
CA TYR A 36 -8.89 -9.45 -0.05
C TYR A 36 -9.75 -9.06 1.16
N THR A 37 -9.32 -9.49 2.33
CA THR A 37 -9.90 -9.07 3.59
C THR A 37 -9.18 -7.83 4.12
N TYR A 38 -9.92 -6.98 4.82
CA TYR A 38 -9.40 -5.70 5.33
C TYR A 38 -9.49 -5.64 6.85
N SER A 39 -8.65 -4.80 7.43
CA SER A 39 -8.57 -4.59 8.88
C SER A 39 -9.81 -3.92 9.45
N ASP A 40 -10.24 -4.39 10.62
CA ASP A 40 -11.22 -3.66 11.44
C ASP A 40 -10.58 -2.38 11.96
N ARG A 41 -11.34 -1.28 11.87
CA ARG A 41 -10.91 0.07 12.28
C ARG A 41 -11.97 0.68 13.17
N ILE A 42 -11.60 1.03 14.38
CA ILE A 42 -12.51 1.68 15.32
C ILE A 42 -12.02 3.09 15.54
N TYR A 43 -12.90 4.04 15.29
CA TYR A 43 -12.65 5.46 15.44
C TYR A 43 -13.47 6.02 16.59
N ASP A 44 -12.94 7.03 17.26
CA ASP A 44 -13.69 7.84 18.20
C ASP A 44 -14.68 8.78 17.48
N ARG A 45 -15.49 9.54 18.24
CA ARG A 45 -16.45 10.52 17.71
C ARG A 45 -15.78 11.64 16.86
N ASN A 46 -14.50 11.91 17.10
CA ASN A 46 -13.72 12.95 16.43
C ASN A 46 -12.96 12.42 15.20
N GLY A 47 -13.11 11.13 14.88
CA GLY A 47 -12.41 10.47 13.78
C GLY A 47 -10.97 10.07 14.11
N GLN A 48 -10.57 10.05 15.37
CA GLN A 48 -9.28 9.52 15.82
C GLN A 48 -9.34 7.99 15.83
N LEU A 49 -8.29 7.33 15.38
CA LEU A 49 -8.23 5.88 15.33
C LEU A 49 -7.91 5.32 16.73
N LEU A 50 -8.88 4.64 17.34
CA LEU A 50 -8.73 3.96 18.63
C LEU A 50 -8.11 2.57 18.50
N HIS A 51 -8.37 1.90 17.36
CA HIS A 51 -7.88 0.53 17.12
C HIS A 51 -7.76 0.22 15.64
N LEU A 52 -6.68 -0.48 15.29
CA LEU A 52 -6.48 -1.10 14.00
C LEU A 52 -6.25 -2.60 14.22
N GLY A 53 -7.21 -3.42 13.80
CA GLY A 53 -7.14 -4.88 13.88
C GLY A 53 -6.38 -5.50 12.71
N LEU A 54 -6.06 -6.78 12.82
CA LEU A 54 -5.59 -7.57 11.69
C LEU A 54 -6.79 -8.00 10.81
N SER A 55 -6.57 -8.13 9.52
CA SER A 55 -7.47 -8.80 8.60
C SER A 55 -7.50 -10.32 8.87
N LEU A 56 -8.37 -11.06 8.20
CA LEU A 56 -8.49 -12.52 8.41
C LEU A 56 -7.24 -13.31 8.00
N ASP A 57 -6.39 -12.73 7.17
CA ASP A 57 -5.11 -13.28 6.72
C ASP A 57 -3.89 -12.66 7.44
N ASP A 58 -4.11 -12.16 8.66
CA ASP A 58 -3.07 -11.62 9.55
C ASP A 58 -2.30 -10.40 8.99
N LYS A 59 -2.96 -9.58 8.17
CA LYS A 59 -2.39 -8.36 7.61
C LYS A 59 -3.02 -7.11 8.19
N TYR A 60 -2.26 -6.04 8.28
CA TYR A 60 -2.78 -4.69 8.38
C TYR A 60 -3.04 -4.18 6.97
N ARG A 61 -4.31 -4.09 6.58
CA ARG A 61 -4.72 -3.65 5.25
C ARG A 61 -5.95 -2.74 5.36
N ILE A 62 -5.81 -1.51 4.88
CA ILE A 62 -6.87 -0.51 4.86
C ILE A 62 -7.19 -0.19 3.40
N ARG A 63 -8.41 -0.50 2.95
CA ARG A 63 -8.86 -0.15 1.60
C ARG A 63 -9.15 1.34 1.52
N VAL A 64 -8.59 1.99 0.49
CA VAL A 64 -8.85 3.37 0.13
C VAL A 64 -9.03 3.51 -1.38
N PRO A 65 -9.98 4.30 -1.86
CA PRO A 65 -10.12 4.60 -3.28
C PRO A 65 -8.95 5.48 -3.75
N LEU A 66 -8.62 5.39 -5.04
CA LEU A 66 -7.51 6.15 -5.63
C LEU A 66 -7.65 7.66 -5.43
N GLN A 67 -8.89 8.16 -5.39
CA GLN A 67 -9.18 9.59 -5.19
C GLN A 67 -8.77 10.13 -3.82
N GLU A 68 -8.76 9.29 -2.79
CA GLU A 68 -8.32 9.66 -1.44
C GLU A 68 -6.79 9.63 -1.28
N ILE A 69 -6.08 9.04 -2.26
CA ILE A 69 -4.61 9.00 -2.25
C ILE A 69 -4.06 10.32 -2.81
N PRO A 70 -3.19 11.01 -2.07
CA PRO A 70 -2.65 12.29 -2.50
C PRO A 70 -2.09 12.26 -3.92
N PRO A 71 -2.35 13.25 -4.77
CA PRO A 71 -1.79 13.32 -6.12
C PRO A 71 -0.26 13.24 -6.13
N ALA A 72 0.40 13.77 -5.11
CA ALA A 72 1.86 13.68 -4.95
C ALA A 72 2.32 12.22 -4.78
N ALA A 73 1.55 11.36 -4.08
CA ALA A 73 1.90 9.94 -3.92
C ALA A 73 1.82 9.19 -5.26
N ARG A 74 0.78 9.46 -6.06
CA ARG A 74 0.65 8.89 -7.42
C ARG A 74 1.81 9.32 -8.31
N LYS A 75 2.14 10.61 -8.33
CA LYS A 75 3.27 11.14 -9.10
C LYS A 75 4.62 10.56 -8.64
N ALA A 76 4.85 10.46 -7.33
CA ALA A 76 6.08 9.89 -6.78
C ALA A 76 6.25 8.41 -7.14
N LEU A 77 5.19 7.63 -7.06
CA LEU A 77 5.19 6.22 -7.44
C LEU A 77 5.52 6.05 -8.93
N LEU A 78 4.84 6.78 -9.80
CA LEU A 78 5.09 6.73 -11.24
C LEU A 78 6.51 7.16 -11.59
N LEU A 79 7.00 8.22 -10.98
CA LEU A 79 8.38 8.69 -11.17
C LEU A 79 9.41 7.64 -10.77
N TYR A 80 9.15 6.91 -9.69
CA TYR A 80 10.10 5.96 -9.10
C TYR A 80 10.07 4.58 -9.77
N GLU A 81 8.86 4.03 -10.03
CA GLU A 81 8.66 2.65 -10.45
C GLU A 81 8.38 2.54 -11.96
N ASP A 82 7.56 3.44 -12.53
CA ASP A 82 7.05 3.26 -13.89
C ASP A 82 6.61 4.58 -14.54
N ARG A 83 7.55 5.34 -15.08
CA ARG A 83 7.28 6.68 -15.66
C ARG A 83 6.30 6.66 -16.83
N TRP A 84 6.24 5.53 -17.55
CA TRP A 84 5.44 5.35 -18.77
C TRP A 84 4.20 4.49 -18.51
N PHE A 85 3.78 4.36 -17.25
CA PHE A 85 2.70 3.49 -16.82
C PHE A 85 1.42 3.62 -17.66
N TYR A 86 1.01 4.83 -17.98
CA TYR A 86 -0.19 5.10 -18.76
C TYR A 86 -0.04 4.85 -20.27
N GLU A 87 1.18 4.63 -20.77
CA GLU A 87 1.48 4.57 -22.21
C GLU A 87 1.72 3.13 -22.73
N HIS A 88 2.06 2.19 -21.84
CA HIS A 88 2.31 0.81 -22.24
C HIS A 88 1.18 -0.14 -21.80
N PRO A 89 0.95 -1.27 -22.53
CA PRO A 89 -0.11 -2.23 -22.23
C PRO A 89 0.32 -3.26 -21.16
N GLY A 90 0.73 -2.78 -19.97
CA GLY A 90 1.10 -3.63 -18.83
C GLY A 90 2.54 -4.13 -18.82
N VAL A 91 3.21 -4.16 -19.95
CA VAL A 91 4.65 -4.43 -20.10
C VAL A 91 5.28 -3.33 -20.92
N ASN A 92 6.50 -2.95 -20.59
CA ASN A 92 7.25 -1.95 -21.34
C ASN A 92 8.34 -2.63 -22.20
N PRO A 93 8.11 -2.83 -23.53
CA PRO A 93 9.04 -3.54 -24.39
C PRO A 93 10.42 -2.89 -24.44
N ALA A 94 10.51 -1.56 -24.44
CA ALA A 94 11.76 -0.84 -24.45
C ALA A 94 12.59 -1.09 -23.18
N SER A 95 11.92 -1.13 -22.01
CA SER A 95 12.57 -1.46 -20.75
C SER A 95 13.02 -2.93 -20.70
N MET A 96 12.24 -3.84 -21.29
CA MET A 96 12.60 -5.26 -21.40
C MET A 96 13.82 -5.46 -22.29
N LEU A 97 13.83 -4.85 -23.49
CA LEU A 97 14.98 -4.91 -24.40
C LEU A 97 16.25 -4.33 -23.76
N ARG A 98 16.12 -3.19 -23.08
CA ARG A 98 17.24 -2.60 -22.34
C ARG A 98 17.75 -3.54 -21.24
N ALA A 99 16.87 -4.20 -20.50
CA ALA A 99 17.28 -5.14 -19.45
C ALA A 99 18.01 -6.37 -20.01
N VAL A 100 17.54 -6.92 -21.14
CA VAL A 100 18.21 -8.00 -21.85
C VAL A 100 19.57 -7.56 -22.34
N TRP A 101 19.67 -6.37 -22.97
CA TRP A 101 20.94 -5.80 -23.41
C TRP A 101 21.94 -5.62 -22.26
N GLN A 102 21.50 -5.07 -21.12
CA GLN A 102 22.33 -4.91 -19.93
C GLN A 102 22.80 -6.25 -19.35
N MET A 103 21.94 -7.28 -19.39
CA MET A 103 22.32 -8.62 -18.97
C MET A 103 23.41 -9.23 -19.85
N LEU A 104 23.34 -9.00 -21.16
CA LEU A 104 24.34 -9.49 -22.12
C LEU A 104 25.67 -8.71 -22.07
N THR A 105 25.62 -7.42 -21.71
CA THR A 105 26.80 -6.54 -21.68
C THR A 105 27.41 -6.39 -20.29
N GLY A 106 26.90 -7.11 -19.26
CA GLY A 106 27.39 -7.00 -17.88
C GLY A 106 27.08 -5.67 -17.20
N GLY A 107 26.14 -4.89 -17.75
CA GLY A 107 25.71 -3.59 -17.21
C GLY A 107 24.93 -3.70 -15.91
N ARG A 108 24.77 -2.56 -15.23
CA ARG A 108 24.01 -2.47 -13.96
C ARG A 108 22.53 -2.82 -14.22
N ARG A 109 22.00 -3.82 -13.52
CA ARG A 109 20.60 -4.24 -13.64
C ARG A 109 19.66 -3.08 -13.28
N GLN A 110 18.98 -2.50 -14.26
CA GLN A 110 17.85 -1.59 -14.04
C GLN A 110 16.55 -2.39 -14.06
N GLY A 111 15.59 -2.01 -13.20
CA GLY A 111 14.29 -2.66 -13.13
C GLY A 111 13.54 -2.59 -14.46
N ALA A 112 13.13 -3.74 -14.98
CA ALA A 112 12.31 -3.85 -16.18
C ALA A 112 10.83 -4.17 -15.87
N SER A 113 10.49 -4.30 -14.58
CA SER A 113 9.13 -4.65 -14.15
C SER A 113 8.28 -3.39 -14.04
N THR A 114 7.14 -3.39 -14.70
CA THR A 114 6.13 -2.33 -14.63
C THR A 114 5.29 -2.45 -13.36
N LEU A 115 4.50 -1.41 -13.04
CA LEU A 115 3.51 -1.46 -11.95
C LEU A 115 2.48 -2.57 -12.17
N THR A 116 1.96 -2.73 -13.39
CA THR A 116 1.02 -3.81 -13.72
C THR A 116 1.63 -5.19 -13.48
N MET A 117 2.90 -5.38 -13.82
CA MET A 117 3.61 -6.64 -13.53
C MET A 117 3.75 -6.86 -12.01
N GLN A 118 3.94 -5.82 -11.22
CA GLN A 118 4.02 -5.92 -9.77
C GLN A 118 2.65 -6.28 -9.18
N VAL A 119 1.55 -5.67 -9.64
CA VAL A 119 0.18 -6.05 -9.27
C VAL A 119 -0.10 -7.49 -9.65
N ALA A 120 0.23 -7.91 -10.88
CA ALA A 120 0.08 -9.30 -11.32
C ALA A 120 0.82 -10.27 -10.38
N ARG A 121 2.04 -9.95 -9.97
CA ARG A 121 2.80 -10.77 -9.03
C ARG A 121 2.08 -10.92 -7.68
N ILE A 122 1.49 -9.83 -7.17
CA ILE A 122 0.78 -9.84 -5.88
C ILE A 122 -0.51 -10.65 -5.99
N VAL A 123 -1.36 -10.32 -6.97
CA VAL A 123 -2.70 -10.92 -7.13
C VAL A 123 -2.66 -12.41 -7.43
N TYR A 124 -1.68 -12.85 -8.21
CA TYR A 124 -1.54 -14.26 -8.59
C TYR A 124 -0.47 -15.02 -7.78
N HIS A 125 0.10 -14.40 -6.76
CA HIS A 125 1.15 -14.99 -5.90
C HIS A 125 2.32 -15.59 -6.70
N ILE A 126 2.77 -14.88 -7.77
CA ILE A 126 3.79 -15.38 -8.69
C ILE A 126 5.18 -15.26 -8.07
N ASP A 127 5.91 -16.36 -8.02
CA ASP A 127 7.36 -16.33 -7.78
C ASP A 127 8.09 -15.90 -9.06
N SER A 128 8.47 -14.62 -9.11
CA SER A 128 9.17 -14.02 -10.25
C SER A 128 10.70 -14.19 -10.23
N SER A 129 11.24 -15.04 -9.37
CA SER A 129 12.68 -15.36 -9.30
C SER A 129 13.11 -16.26 -10.46
N SER A 130 12.22 -17.12 -10.96
CA SER A 130 12.43 -18.00 -12.10
C SER A 130 12.06 -17.33 -13.43
N VAL A 131 12.63 -17.84 -14.55
CA VAL A 131 12.28 -17.38 -15.90
C VAL A 131 10.80 -17.66 -16.22
N SER A 132 10.32 -18.86 -15.88
CA SER A 132 8.92 -19.22 -16.08
C SER A 132 7.95 -18.34 -15.28
N GLY A 133 8.27 -18.06 -14.02
CA GLY A 133 7.51 -17.11 -13.21
C GLY A 133 7.52 -15.70 -13.79
N LYS A 134 8.65 -15.27 -14.38
CA LYS A 134 8.72 -13.98 -15.04
C LYS A 134 7.86 -13.91 -16.31
N LEU A 135 7.83 -14.97 -17.10
CA LEU A 135 6.95 -15.09 -18.26
C LEU A 135 5.48 -15.10 -17.85
N LEU A 136 5.12 -15.87 -16.82
CA LEU A 136 3.77 -15.88 -16.27
C LEU A 136 3.35 -14.49 -15.79
N GLN A 137 4.26 -13.76 -15.11
CA GLN A 137 4.01 -12.39 -14.67
C GLN A 137 3.71 -11.45 -15.84
N ILE A 138 4.39 -11.59 -16.97
CA ILE A 138 4.12 -10.82 -18.20
C ILE A 138 2.73 -11.14 -18.74
N VAL A 139 2.39 -12.42 -18.88
CA VAL A 139 1.08 -12.87 -19.39
C VAL A 139 -0.06 -12.36 -18.51
N ARG A 140 0.09 -12.46 -17.19
CA ARG A 140 -0.90 -11.97 -16.23
C ARG A 140 -0.99 -10.45 -16.18
N ALA A 141 0.11 -9.73 -16.39
CA ALA A 141 0.08 -8.28 -16.54
C ALA A 141 -0.72 -7.84 -17.78
N LEU A 142 -0.51 -8.48 -18.93
CA LEU A 142 -1.31 -8.24 -20.14
C LEU A 142 -2.80 -8.56 -19.91
N GLN A 143 -3.10 -9.65 -19.18
CA GLN A 143 -4.48 -9.98 -18.82
C GLN A 143 -5.12 -8.89 -17.96
N LEU A 144 -4.42 -8.38 -16.94
CA LEU A 144 -4.94 -7.29 -16.10
C LEU A 144 -5.32 -6.06 -16.93
N GLU A 145 -4.49 -5.67 -17.88
CA GLU A 145 -4.76 -4.51 -18.75
C GLU A 145 -5.95 -4.69 -19.71
N ILE A 146 -6.33 -5.93 -19.99
CA ILE A 146 -7.54 -6.21 -20.79
C ILE A 146 -8.80 -6.02 -19.93
N PHE A 147 -8.74 -6.38 -18.64
CA PHE A 147 -9.93 -6.38 -17.78
C PHE A 147 -10.08 -5.15 -16.90
N TYR A 148 -9.03 -4.36 -16.71
CA TYR A 148 -8.99 -3.24 -15.77
C TYR A 148 -8.33 -2.02 -16.38
N SER A 149 -8.86 -0.86 -16.04
CA SER A 149 -8.25 0.43 -16.39
C SER A 149 -6.93 0.63 -15.62
N LYS A 150 -6.11 1.55 -16.12
CA LYS A 150 -4.88 1.96 -15.46
C LYS A 150 -5.11 2.45 -14.03
N ASP A 151 -6.17 3.18 -13.80
CA ASP A 151 -6.51 3.71 -12.49
C ASP A 151 -6.93 2.62 -11.50
N GLU A 152 -7.67 1.60 -11.95
CA GLU A 152 -7.99 0.43 -11.12
C GLU A 152 -6.75 -0.39 -10.77
N ILE A 153 -5.82 -0.56 -11.72
CA ILE A 153 -4.53 -1.23 -11.47
C ILE A 153 -3.67 -0.43 -10.49
N LEU A 154 -3.64 0.89 -10.64
CA LEU A 154 -2.91 1.78 -9.74
C LEU A 154 -3.52 1.77 -8.34
N GLU A 155 -4.86 1.77 -8.23
CA GLU A 155 -5.57 1.62 -6.96
C GLU A 155 -5.23 0.27 -6.30
N ALA A 156 -5.22 -0.82 -7.07
CA ALA A 156 -4.83 -2.13 -6.56
C ALA A 156 -3.40 -2.14 -6.04
N TYR A 157 -2.46 -1.53 -6.75
CA TYR A 157 -1.09 -1.40 -6.27
C TYR A 157 -1.02 -0.68 -4.92
N PHE A 158 -1.65 0.49 -4.80
CA PHE A 158 -1.64 1.27 -3.56
C PHE A 158 -2.29 0.54 -2.38
N ASN A 159 -3.24 -0.34 -2.63
CA ASN A 159 -3.93 -1.10 -1.58
C ASN A 159 -3.27 -2.43 -1.22
N LEU A 160 -2.44 -3.01 -2.10
CA LEU A 160 -1.89 -4.37 -1.93
C LEU A 160 -0.37 -4.42 -1.83
N ALA A 161 0.35 -3.36 -2.22
CA ALA A 161 1.81 -3.35 -2.16
C ALA A 161 2.30 -3.58 -0.73
N PRO A 162 3.39 -4.37 -0.53
CA PRO A 162 3.95 -4.66 0.79
C PRO A 162 4.80 -3.49 1.32
N TYR A 163 4.57 -3.10 2.58
CA TYR A 163 5.28 -2.01 3.26
C TYR A 163 6.15 -2.48 4.44
N GLY A 164 6.49 -3.76 4.48
CA GLY A 164 7.31 -4.36 5.53
C GLY A 164 6.49 -5.07 6.60
N GLY A 165 7.00 -6.23 7.04
CA GLY A 165 6.28 -7.12 7.94
C GLY A 165 4.94 -7.57 7.35
N ASN A 166 3.89 -7.44 8.13
CA ASN A 166 2.52 -7.77 7.75
C ASN A 166 1.67 -6.55 7.34
N ILE A 167 2.31 -5.48 6.86
CA ILE A 167 1.63 -4.24 6.44
C ILE A 167 1.50 -4.23 4.93
N GLU A 168 0.28 -4.13 4.43
CA GLU A 168 -0.06 -4.06 3.02
C GLU A 168 -0.96 -2.85 2.73
N GLY A 169 -0.64 -2.15 1.65
CA GLY A 169 -1.30 -0.92 1.23
C GLY A 169 -0.79 0.34 1.91
N ILE A 170 -0.81 1.43 1.13
CA ILE A 170 -0.29 2.74 1.55
C ILE A 170 -1.04 3.32 2.75
N ALA A 171 -2.36 3.08 2.86
CA ALA A 171 -3.16 3.62 3.95
C ALA A 171 -2.84 2.95 5.29
N ALA A 172 -2.64 1.63 5.30
CA ALA A 172 -2.17 0.91 6.48
C ALA A 172 -0.73 1.34 6.84
N ALA A 173 0.13 1.51 5.83
CA ALA A 173 1.49 1.97 6.04
C ALA A 173 1.56 3.40 6.61
N ALA A 174 0.74 4.32 6.11
CA ALA A 174 0.61 5.67 6.64
C ALA A 174 0.19 5.67 8.10
N GLN A 175 -0.79 4.85 8.44
CA GLN A 175 -1.26 4.73 9.82
C GLN A 175 -0.19 4.10 10.73
N VAL A 176 0.41 2.99 10.30
CA VAL A 176 1.35 2.24 11.16
C VAL A 176 2.70 2.93 11.30
N TRP A 177 3.22 3.56 10.23
CA TRP A 177 4.55 4.18 10.28
C TRP A 177 4.54 5.65 10.69
N PHE A 178 3.42 6.38 10.47
CA PHE A 178 3.35 7.82 10.70
C PHE A 178 2.19 8.25 11.60
N ASN A 179 1.34 7.33 12.05
CA ASN A 179 0.11 7.63 12.79
C ASN A 179 -0.74 8.71 12.10
N THR A 180 -0.86 8.61 10.77
CA THR A 180 -1.46 9.65 9.93
C THR A 180 -2.36 8.98 8.89
N PRO A 181 -3.58 9.49 8.65
CA PRO A 181 -4.39 9.01 7.54
C PRO A 181 -3.71 9.35 6.19
N VAL A 182 -3.87 8.48 5.21
CA VAL A 182 -3.21 8.59 3.90
C VAL A 182 -3.44 9.95 3.23
N SER A 183 -4.63 10.54 3.40
CA SER A 183 -5.00 11.84 2.84
C SER A 183 -4.23 13.02 3.42
N ARG A 184 -3.59 12.86 4.58
CA ARG A 184 -2.82 13.90 5.28
C ARG A 184 -1.30 13.68 5.22
N LEU A 185 -0.84 12.71 4.43
CA LEU A 185 0.60 12.50 4.25
C LEU A 185 1.26 13.74 3.64
N ASN A 186 2.35 14.18 4.25
CA ASN A 186 3.22 15.20 3.67
C ASN A 186 4.18 14.60 2.64
N LEU A 187 4.86 15.44 1.85
CA LEU A 187 5.74 15.00 0.78
C LEU A 187 6.89 14.09 1.26
N PRO A 188 7.62 14.41 2.35
CA PRO A 188 8.62 13.49 2.91
C PRO A 188 8.09 12.10 3.24
N GLN A 189 6.93 12.00 3.89
CA GLN A 189 6.28 10.73 4.21
C GLN A 189 5.89 9.95 2.94
N ILE A 190 5.36 10.67 1.93
CA ILE A 190 5.03 10.09 0.63
C ILE A 190 6.28 9.50 -0.04
N LEU A 191 7.37 10.27 -0.14
CA LEU A 191 8.60 9.81 -0.78
C LEU A 191 9.18 8.58 -0.07
N THR A 192 9.08 8.56 1.27
CA THR A 192 9.52 7.41 2.06
C THR A 192 8.66 6.18 1.80
N LEU A 193 7.33 6.31 1.86
CA LEU A 193 6.45 5.17 1.57
C LEU A 193 6.65 4.66 0.14
N THR A 194 6.86 5.54 -0.82
CA THR A 194 7.06 5.16 -2.23
C THR A 194 8.22 4.18 -2.44
N VAL A 195 9.29 4.28 -1.67
CA VAL A 195 10.48 3.45 -1.88
C VAL A 195 10.45 2.11 -1.15
N ILE A 196 9.57 1.92 -0.16
CA ILE A 196 9.53 0.70 0.66
C ILE A 196 9.14 -0.54 -0.14
N PRO A 197 8.08 -0.53 -1.00
CA PRO A 197 7.59 -1.73 -1.69
C PRO A 197 8.61 -2.41 -2.61
N GLN A 198 9.60 -1.68 -3.11
CA GLN A 198 10.66 -2.25 -3.94
C GLN A 198 11.53 -3.27 -3.19
N ASN A 199 11.72 -3.08 -1.87
CA ASN A 199 12.41 -4.03 -1.01
C ASN A 199 11.88 -3.95 0.44
N PRO A 200 10.68 -4.47 0.71
CA PRO A 200 9.96 -4.25 1.96
C PRO A 200 10.64 -4.86 3.18
N VAL A 201 11.47 -5.88 2.98
CA VAL A 201 12.26 -6.49 4.06
C VAL A 201 13.43 -5.59 4.47
N LYS A 202 14.22 -5.15 3.48
CA LYS A 202 15.42 -4.32 3.74
C LYS A 202 15.12 -2.86 4.05
N ARG A 203 13.92 -2.38 3.70
CA ARG A 203 13.49 -0.98 3.91
C ARG A 203 12.35 -0.87 4.90
N SER A 204 12.13 -1.88 5.72
CA SER A 204 11.11 -1.84 6.77
C SER A 204 11.50 -0.87 7.88
N PRO A 205 10.71 0.15 8.20
CA PRO A 205 10.95 1.06 9.31
C PRO A 205 10.88 0.39 10.71
N ALA A 206 10.48 -0.88 10.76
CA ALA A 206 10.44 -1.65 12.01
C ALA A 206 11.83 -1.85 12.65
N THR A 207 12.90 -1.68 11.89
CA THR A 207 14.27 -1.85 12.36
C THR A 207 15.13 -0.63 12.03
N PRO A 208 16.11 -0.25 12.88
CA PRO A 208 17.01 0.87 12.59
C PRO A 208 17.75 0.74 11.26
N ALA A 209 18.18 -0.47 10.90
CA ALA A 209 18.83 -0.72 9.61
C ALA A 209 17.88 -0.54 8.42
N GLY A 210 16.64 -1.04 8.54
CA GLY A 210 15.62 -0.88 7.51
C GLY A 210 15.21 0.57 7.33
N LEU A 211 15.08 1.30 8.43
CA LEU A 211 14.81 2.74 8.43
C LEU A 211 15.90 3.50 7.66
N LYS A 212 17.18 3.30 8.00
CA LYS A 212 18.32 3.91 7.31
C LYS A 212 18.33 3.60 5.81
N ASN A 213 17.98 2.36 5.41
CA ASN A 213 17.88 1.98 4.00
C ASN A 213 16.72 2.67 3.29
N ALA A 214 15.57 2.84 3.96
CA ALA A 214 14.42 3.57 3.43
C ALA A 214 14.77 5.05 3.25
N GLU A 215 15.40 5.69 4.24
CA GLU A 215 15.86 7.08 4.18
C GLU A 215 16.83 7.30 3.01
N ALA A 216 17.83 6.44 2.86
CA ALA A 216 18.79 6.53 1.77
C ALA A 216 18.14 6.36 0.39
N ALA A 217 17.08 5.54 0.28
CA ALA A 217 16.32 5.39 -0.96
C ALA A 217 15.40 6.59 -1.21
N ALA A 218 14.74 7.11 -0.17
CA ALA A 218 13.89 8.29 -0.25
C ALA A 218 14.69 9.55 -0.60
N ALA A 219 15.91 9.70 -0.08
CA ALA A 219 16.80 10.79 -0.44
C ALA A 219 17.10 10.81 -1.95
N ARG A 220 17.34 9.64 -2.58
CA ARG A 220 17.54 9.55 -4.04
C ARG A 220 16.27 9.91 -4.81
N LEU A 221 15.10 9.49 -4.33
CA LEU A 221 13.83 9.86 -4.95
C LEU A 221 13.54 11.35 -4.79
N LYS A 222 13.91 11.95 -3.65
CA LYS A 222 13.80 13.38 -3.39
C LYS A 222 14.58 14.21 -4.43
N GLU A 223 15.81 13.82 -4.76
CA GLU A 223 16.58 14.50 -5.80
C GLU A 223 15.90 14.38 -7.18
N LEU A 224 15.43 13.17 -7.56
CA LEU A 224 14.66 12.98 -8.79
C LEU A 224 13.35 13.78 -8.80
N TRP A 225 12.71 13.93 -7.66
CA TRP A 225 11.50 14.73 -7.50
C TRP A 225 11.78 16.21 -7.75
N ARG A 226 12.84 16.76 -7.13
CA ARG A 226 13.25 18.14 -7.31
C ARG A 226 13.58 18.49 -8.75
N GLU A 227 14.25 17.59 -9.48
CA GLU A 227 14.54 17.77 -10.90
C GLU A 227 13.29 17.89 -11.78
N LYS A 228 12.19 17.23 -11.39
CA LYS A 228 10.96 17.17 -12.19
C LYS A 228 9.86 18.11 -11.72
N HIS A 229 9.88 18.49 -10.46
CA HIS A 229 8.89 19.34 -9.83
C HIS A 229 9.62 20.49 -9.11
N PRO A 230 9.52 21.72 -9.61
CA PRO A 230 10.05 22.89 -8.89
C PRO A 230 9.41 22.93 -7.51
N VAL A 231 10.22 22.73 -6.48
CA VAL A 231 9.80 22.77 -5.08
C VAL A 231 10.02 24.18 -4.59
N SER A 232 9.09 24.76 -3.85
CA SER A 232 9.33 26.04 -3.17
C SER A 232 10.43 25.87 -2.11
N ALA A 233 11.19 26.91 -1.84
CA ALA A 233 12.31 26.88 -0.87
C ALA A 233 11.85 26.51 0.55
N ASP A 234 10.55 26.67 0.87
CA ASP A 234 9.93 26.40 2.17
C ASP A 234 9.47 24.95 2.38
N ASP A 235 9.56 24.10 1.35
CA ASP A 235 9.22 22.68 1.53
C ASP A 235 10.32 22.01 2.38
N ASP A 236 10.10 21.97 3.69
CA ASP A 236 10.95 21.18 4.60
C ASP A 236 10.82 19.69 4.24
N LEU A 237 11.78 19.22 3.45
CA LEU A 237 11.90 17.84 3.04
C LEU A 237 12.74 17.02 4.03
N ASN A 238 12.88 17.47 5.27
CA ASN A 238 13.50 16.68 6.31
C ASN A 238 12.57 15.52 6.68
N LEU A 239 13.11 14.32 6.66
CA LEU A 239 12.39 13.10 6.93
C LEU A 239 12.46 12.79 8.43
N PRO A 240 11.44 13.12 9.23
CA PRO A 240 11.35 12.62 10.58
C PRO A 240 10.79 11.18 10.51
N LEU A 241 11.64 10.20 10.31
CA LEU A 241 11.24 8.83 10.51
C LEU A 241 11.62 8.43 11.94
N SER A 242 10.64 8.14 12.76
CA SER A 242 10.86 7.42 14.00
C SER A 242 10.83 5.91 13.73
N SER A 243 11.75 5.18 14.29
CA SER A 243 11.64 3.72 14.33
C SER A 243 10.52 3.33 15.29
N GLY A 244 9.54 2.61 14.81
CA GLY A 244 8.44 2.12 15.63
C GLY A 244 7.15 1.92 14.84
N ARG A 245 6.26 1.10 15.39
CA ARG A 245 4.91 0.91 14.87
C ARG A 245 3.94 1.71 15.73
N PHE A 246 3.19 2.59 15.10
CA PHE A 246 2.08 3.28 15.75
C PHE A 246 0.80 2.45 15.56
N LEU A 247 0.57 1.54 16.50
CA LEU A 247 -0.67 0.77 16.56
C LEU A 247 -1.46 1.28 17.77
N PRO A 248 -2.53 2.05 17.56
CA PRO A 248 -3.35 2.53 18.66
C PRO A 248 -3.99 1.35 19.37
N HIS A 249 -3.98 1.40 20.68
CA HIS A 249 -4.57 0.40 21.59
C HIS A 249 -5.33 1.12 22.71
N GLU A 250 -6.23 1.98 22.30
CA GLU A 250 -7.01 2.82 23.20
C GLU A 250 -8.32 2.13 23.57
N ALA A 251 -8.83 2.39 24.77
CA ALA A 251 -10.10 1.86 25.26
C ALA A 251 -10.32 0.34 25.01
N PRO A 252 -9.41 -0.56 25.44
CA PRO A 252 -9.39 -1.96 25.01
C PRO A 252 -10.68 -2.73 25.31
N HIS A 253 -11.39 -2.41 26.41
CA HIS A 253 -12.66 -3.04 26.77
C HIS A 253 -13.77 -2.66 25.79
N ALA A 254 -13.90 -1.38 25.46
CA ALA A 254 -14.88 -0.90 24.49
C ALA A 254 -14.58 -1.42 23.09
N VAL A 255 -13.32 -1.39 22.68
CA VAL A 255 -12.86 -1.96 21.40
C VAL A 255 -13.23 -3.44 21.27
N ARG A 256 -12.97 -4.25 22.31
CA ARG A 256 -13.36 -5.66 22.31
C ARG A 256 -14.86 -5.83 22.12
N ARG A 257 -15.66 -5.07 22.87
CA ARG A 257 -17.14 -5.13 22.79
C ARG A 257 -17.65 -4.75 21.40
N LEU A 258 -17.12 -3.68 20.81
CA LEU A 258 -17.51 -3.23 19.48
C LEU A 258 -17.16 -4.27 18.41
N ARG A 259 -16.01 -4.94 18.51
CA ARG A 259 -15.60 -6.00 17.58
C ARG A 259 -16.45 -7.28 17.67
N GLU A 260 -17.14 -7.50 18.78
CA GLU A 260 -18.11 -8.61 18.88
C GLU A 260 -19.39 -8.35 18.07
N THR A 261 -19.74 -7.07 17.87
CA THR A 261 -21.01 -6.65 17.26
C THR A 261 -20.89 -6.11 15.84
N ALA A 262 -19.70 -5.67 15.41
CA ALA A 262 -19.48 -5.06 14.12
C ALA A 262 -18.08 -5.38 13.56
N ARG A 263 -17.93 -5.23 12.24
CA ARG A 263 -16.69 -5.43 11.49
C ARG A 263 -16.42 -4.26 10.54
N GLY A 264 -15.17 -4.12 10.12
CA GLY A 264 -14.77 -3.11 9.16
C GLY A 264 -14.51 -1.73 9.78
N LYS A 265 -15.13 -0.69 9.24
CA LYS A 265 -15.02 0.68 9.77
C LYS A 265 -16.13 0.95 10.77
N ILE A 266 -15.79 1.14 12.04
CA ILE A 266 -16.70 1.37 13.13
C ILE A 266 -16.44 2.77 13.70
N ALA A 267 -17.46 3.61 13.82
CA ALA A 267 -17.40 4.87 14.56
C ALA A 267 -18.04 4.65 15.94
N ALA A 268 -17.28 4.95 16.99
CA ALA A 268 -17.76 4.91 18.35
C ALA A 268 -18.21 6.29 18.81
N THR A 269 -19.03 6.33 19.85
CA THR A 269 -19.42 7.57 20.54
C THR A 269 -18.36 8.03 21.56
N LEU A 270 -17.34 7.22 21.78
CA LEU A 270 -16.22 7.54 22.66
C LEU A 270 -15.46 8.79 22.20
N ASP A 271 -14.96 9.54 23.16
CA ASP A 271 -13.99 10.61 22.96
C ASP A 271 -12.64 10.13 23.54
N GLU A 272 -11.61 10.02 22.71
CA GLU A 272 -10.29 9.51 23.10
C GLU A 272 -9.69 10.32 24.26
N ASN A 273 -9.83 11.65 24.24
CA ASN A 273 -9.25 12.51 25.25
C ASN A 273 -9.95 12.33 26.61
N LEU A 274 -11.29 12.27 26.60
CA LEU A 274 -12.06 12.01 27.82
C LEU A 274 -11.77 10.61 28.36
N GLN A 275 -11.64 9.61 27.49
CA GLN A 275 -11.27 8.25 27.88
C GLN A 275 -9.91 8.22 28.58
N LYS A 276 -8.87 8.82 28.00
CA LYS A 276 -7.52 8.90 28.58
C LYS A 276 -7.52 9.61 29.94
N GLN A 277 -8.23 10.73 30.05
CA GLN A 277 -8.35 11.45 31.32
C GLN A 277 -9.02 10.59 32.40
N THR A 278 -10.13 9.93 32.07
CA THR A 278 -10.82 9.05 32.95
C THR A 278 -9.97 7.87 33.42
N GLU A 279 -9.27 7.21 32.50
CA GLU A 279 -8.35 6.13 32.82
C GLU A 279 -7.20 6.58 33.73
N ALA A 280 -6.63 7.77 33.50
CA ALA A 280 -5.58 8.33 34.35
C ALA A 280 -6.10 8.60 35.79
N ILE A 281 -7.31 9.18 35.92
CA ILE A 281 -7.93 9.42 37.22
C ILE A 281 -8.20 8.12 37.97
N LEU A 282 -8.78 7.12 37.29
CA LEU A 282 -9.05 5.80 37.88
C LEU A 282 -7.78 5.07 38.30
N SER A 283 -6.74 5.07 37.44
CA SER A 283 -5.45 4.46 37.72
C SER A 283 -4.80 5.07 38.97
N LYS A 284 -4.86 6.40 39.07
CA LYS A 284 -4.38 7.11 40.26
C LYS A 284 -5.21 6.74 41.52
N TYR A 285 -6.53 6.74 41.42
CA TYR A 285 -7.40 6.39 42.51
C TYR A 285 -7.14 4.98 43.04
N VAL A 286 -7.03 3.99 42.18
CA VAL A 286 -6.74 2.60 42.54
C VAL A 286 -5.37 2.51 43.23
N LYS A 287 -4.33 3.18 42.64
CA LYS A 287 -3.00 3.22 43.23
C LYS A 287 -2.98 3.81 44.65
N ASP A 288 -3.63 4.94 44.82
CA ASP A 288 -3.68 5.67 46.12
C ASP A 288 -4.45 4.89 47.19
N ASN A 289 -5.36 4.00 46.81
CA ASN A 289 -6.22 3.24 47.73
C ASN A 289 -5.87 1.73 47.77
N ALA A 290 -4.78 1.30 47.14
CA ALA A 290 -4.36 -0.11 47.17
C ALA A 290 -4.15 -0.65 48.59
N GLY A 291 -3.63 0.17 49.53
CA GLY A 291 -3.49 -0.17 50.93
C GLY A 291 -4.83 -0.38 51.69
N ARG A 292 -5.95 0.03 51.10
CA ARG A 292 -7.31 -0.18 51.60
C ARG A 292 -7.99 -1.37 50.91
N GLY A 293 -7.29 -2.15 50.12
CA GLY A 293 -7.85 -3.31 49.42
C GLY A 293 -8.62 -2.96 48.12
N ILE A 294 -8.48 -1.74 47.59
CA ILE A 294 -9.10 -1.34 46.33
C ILE A 294 -8.12 -1.57 45.19
N PHE A 295 -8.37 -2.60 44.37
CA PHE A 295 -7.51 -3.00 43.27
C PHE A 295 -8.13 -2.77 41.89
N ASN A 296 -9.44 -2.47 41.83
CA ASN A 296 -10.20 -2.24 40.62
C ASN A 296 -11.13 -1.05 40.77
N ALA A 297 -11.35 -0.32 39.69
CA ALA A 297 -12.33 0.75 39.60
C ALA A 297 -12.93 0.80 38.20
N ALA A 298 -14.16 1.27 38.07
CA ALA A 298 -14.83 1.53 36.81
C ALA A 298 -15.55 2.87 36.89
N ALA A 299 -15.63 3.56 35.76
CA ALA A 299 -16.41 4.77 35.58
C ALA A 299 -17.23 4.70 34.29
N ILE A 300 -18.38 5.32 34.31
CA ILE A 300 -19.23 5.54 33.14
C ILE A 300 -19.43 7.04 33.02
N LEU A 301 -19.08 7.58 31.88
CA LEU A 301 -19.31 8.96 31.50
C LEU A 301 -20.34 9.01 30.39
N VAL A 302 -21.45 9.69 30.61
CA VAL A 302 -22.55 9.75 29.64
C VAL A 302 -22.92 11.21 29.38
N ASP A 303 -23.01 11.59 28.14
CA ASP A 303 -23.64 12.86 27.77
C ASP A 303 -25.16 12.71 27.90
N TYR A 304 -25.72 13.40 28.89
CA TYR A 304 -27.15 13.29 29.21
C TYR A 304 -28.09 13.89 28.14
N LYS A 305 -27.54 14.70 27.21
CA LYS A 305 -28.31 15.30 26.10
C LYS A 305 -28.42 14.39 24.89
N THR A 306 -27.38 13.63 24.62
CA THR A 306 -27.29 12.74 23.44
C THR A 306 -27.45 11.28 23.80
N ALA A 307 -27.36 10.94 25.09
CA ALA A 307 -27.33 9.57 25.62
C ALA A 307 -26.17 8.73 25.11
N GLU A 308 -25.08 9.40 24.72
CA GLU A 308 -23.82 8.79 24.22
C GLU A 308 -22.80 8.58 25.36
#